data_d55bf5599365085beaf42c2420932fa1
#
_entry.id   d55bf5599365085beaf42c2420932fa1
#
_cell.length_a   1.000
_cell.length_b   1.000
_cell.length_c   1.000
_cell.angle_alpha   90.00
_cell.angle_beta   90.00
_cell.angle_gamma   90.00
#
_symmetry.space_group_name_H-M   'P 1'
#
loop_
_entity.id
_entity.type
_entity.pdbx_description
1 polymer ?
#
loop_
_entity_poly.entity_id
_entity_poly.type
_entity_poly.pdbx_seq_one_letter_code
_entity_poly.pdbx_strand_id
1 'polypeptide(L)'
;MHQREGRSITLMVDCETHVAQAEAAAAKYGVRLPLCVDIDMSIDVPGLHFGVWRSPIRSTAAALSLIERIAQSKHVVLDGLMGYEAQVAGLGDRVPGQALKNAIVRLLKRRSIREAAARRAELVAEIERLGIPPLRFVNAGGTGSLHTSSVEPAVTEVTAGSGFYSPGLFDHYRDFTFLPAAGYAIEIVRQPRGDLYTCLGGGYTASGSAGSDKLPRPYLPEGTALLTMEGAGEVQTPIRYNGLEKLKLGDPIFMRHSKAGELCERFAHLYYISNGSIVGKTATYRGEGLCFL
;
A
#
# COMPACT_ATOMS: atom_id res chain seq x y z
N MET A 1 -22.44 -16.11 -8.88
CA MET A 1 -23.14 -15.18 -9.76
C MET A 1 -22.20 -14.64 -10.81
N HIS A 2 -21.24 -13.78 -10.49
CA HIS A 2 -20.34 -13.16 -11.47
C HIS A 2 -19.55 -14.14 -12.34
N GLN A 3 -19.03 -15.24 -11.77
CA GLN A 3 -18.31 -16.26 -12.55
C GLN A 3 -19.19 -16.93 -13.62
N ARG A 4 -20.51 -17.07 -13.35
CA ARG A 4 -21.49 -17.58 -14.36
C ARG A 4 -21.77 -16.60 -15.49
N GLU A 5 -21.53 -15.30 -15.23
CA GLU A 5 -21.71 -14.21 -16.19
C GLU A 5 -20.46 -13.98 -17.04
N GLY A 6 -19.47 -14.90 -17.01
CA GLY A 6 -18.21 -14.79 -17.76
C GLY A 6 -17.19 -13.81 -17.16
N ARG A 7 -17.44 -13.30 -15.96
CA ARG A 7 -16.47 -12.47 -15.23
C ARG A 7 -15.52 -13.36 -14.45
N SER A 8 -14.23 -13.15 -14.58
CA SER A 8 -13.22 -13.88 -13.80
C SER A 8 -12.99 -13.19 -12.45
N ILE A 9 -13.17 -13.95 -11.37
CA ILE A 9 -12.84 -13.52 -10.01
C ILE A 9 -11.90 -14.58 -9.43
N THR A 10 -10.65 -14.17 -9.19
CA THR A 10 -9.65 -15.03 -8.58
C THR A 10 -9.61 -14.80 -7.07
N LEU A 11 -9.73 -15.87 -6.29
CA LEU A 11 -9.71 -15.82 -4.83
C LEU A 11 -8.30 -16.10 -4.30
N MET A 12 -7.88 -15.31 -3.33
CA MET A 12 -6.61 -15.51 -2.63
C MET A 12 -6.75 -16.65 -1.61
N VAL A 13 -5.77 -17.56 -1.58
CA VAL A 13 -5.71 -18.68 -0.64
C VAL A 13 -4.28 -18.90 -0.15
N ASP A 14 -4.14 -19.37 1.09
CA ASP A 14 -2.84 -19.67 1.70
C ASP A 14 -2.86 -20.90 2.63
N CYS A 15 -3.97 -21.63 2.65
CA CYS A 15 -4.10 -22.88 3.41
C CYS A 15 -5.16 -23.79 2.80
N GLU A 16 -5.14 -25.08 3.20
CA GLU A 16 -6.09 -26.09 2.73
C GLU A 16 -7.55 -25.74 3.07
N THR A 17 -7.79 -25.10 4.21
CA THR A 17 -9.14 -24.67 4.61
C THR A 17 -9.72 -23.68 3.61
N HIS A 18 -8.94 -22.71 3.13
CA HIS A 18 -9.37 -21.76 2.11
C HIS A 18 -9.70 -22.45 0.79
N VAL A 19 -8.87 -23.43 0.38
CA VAL A 19 -9.12 -24.23 -0.81
C VAL A 19 -10.43 -25.03 -0.67
N ALA A 20 -10.64 -25.69 0.45
CA ALA A 20 -11.85 -26.47 0.72
C ALA A 20 -13.11 -25.60 0.72
N GLN A 21 -13.06 -24.40 1.30
CA GLN A 21 -14.18 -23.44 1.27
C GLN A 21 -14.50 -22.99 -0.17
N ALA A 22 -13.46 -22.68 -0.96
CA ALA A 22 -13.61 -22.30 -2.37
C ALA A 22 -14.21 -23.45 -3.19
N GLU A 23 -13.73 -24.70 -2.98
CA GLU A 23 -14.28 -25.90 -3.62
C GLU A 23 -15.77 -26.12 -3.30
N ALA A 24 -16.14 -26.04 -2.02
CA ALA A 24 -17.52 -26.19 -1.60
C ALA A 24 -18.43 -25.14 -2.25
N ALA A 25 -17.98 -23.88 -2.29
CA ALA A 25 -18.72 -22.82 -2.96
C ALA A 25 -18.81 -23.05 -4.47
N ALA A 26 -17.71 -23.43 -5.12
CA ALA A 26 -17.68 -23.72 -6.54
C ALA A 26 -18.61 -24.88 -6.93
N ALA A 27 -18.56 -25.98 -6.18
CA ALA A 27 -19.42 -27.15 -6.36
C ALA A 27 -20.90 -26.78 -6.21
N LYS A 28 -21.27 -26.06 -5.13
CA LYS A 28 -22.63 -25.59 -4.89
C LYS A 28 -23.23 -24.79 -6.04
N TYR A 29 -22.42 -23.97 -6.70
CA TYR A 29 -22.88 -23.10 -7.78
C TYR A 29 -22.57 -23.63 -9.18
N GLY A 30 -21.96 -24.82 -9.31
CA GLY A 30 -21.60 -25.44 -10.58
C GLY A 30 -20.66 -24.58 -11.43
N VAL A 31 -19.66 -23.97 -10.79
CA VAL A 31 -18.63 -23.14 -11.44
C VAL A 31 -17.25 -23.69 -11.12
N ARG A 32 -16.23 -23.25 -11.87
CA ARG A 32 -14.83 -23.49 -11.55
C ARG A 32 -14.22 -22.16 -11.10
N LEU A 33 -13.66 -22.11 -9.88
CA LEU A 33 -13.09 -20.88 -9.33
C LEU A 33 -11.58 -20.82 -9.49
N PRO A 34 -11.05 -19.74 -10.08
CA PRO A 34 -9.62 -19.47 -10.11
C PRO A 34 -9.10 -19.11 -8.72
N LEU A 35 -7.94 -19.66 -8.34
CA LEU A 35 -7.28 -19.39 -7.08
C LEU A 35 -5.88 -18.80 -7.31
N CYS A 36 -5.51 -17.86 -6.46
CA CYS A 36 -4.17 -17.31 -6.34
C CYS A 36 -3.57 -17.71 -5.00
N VAL A 37 -2.39 -18.31 -5.01
CA VAL A 37 -1.70 -18.69 -3.78
C VAL A 37 -0.88 -17.50 -3.27
N ASP A 38 -1.15 -17.08 -2.03
CA ASP A 38 -0.39 -16.01 -1.34
C ASP A 38 0.82 -16.59 -0.61
N ILE A 39 1.99 -16.07 -0.90
CA ILE A 39 3.27 -16.56 -0.40
C ILE A 39 3.97 -15.47 0.38
N ASP A 40 4.34 -15.76 1.61
CA ASP A 40 5.13 -14.84 2.44
C ASP A 40 6.53 -14.63 1.84
N MET A 41 6.86 -13.37 1.58
CA MET A 41 8.16 -12.93 1.05
C MET A 41 9.07 -12.34 2.13
N SER A 42 8.73 -12.47 3.39
CA SER A 42 9.58 -12.06 4.50
C SER A 42 10.89 -12.85 4.56
N ILE A 43 11.88 -12.29 5.24
CA ILE A 43 13.15 -12.95 5.53
C ILE A 43 13.43 -12.95 7.03
N ASP A 44 14.05 -14.00 7.51
CA ASP A 44 14.56 -14.07 8.88
C ASP A 44 16.06 -13.86 8.89
N VAL A 45 16.50 -13.04 9.83
CA VAL A 45 17.91 -12.87 10.17
C VAL A 45 18.07 -13.13 11.68
N PRO A 46 19.25 -13.45 12.19
CA PRO A 46 19.42 -13.73 13.61
C PRO A 46 18.79 -12.62 14.50
N GLY A 47 17.78 -12.99 15.29
CA GLY A 47 17.07 -12.10 16.20
C GLY A 47 16.06 -11.13 15.58
N LEU A 48 15.81 -11.19 14.26
CA LEU A 48 14.88 -10.29 13.60
C LEU A 48 14.09 -10.98 12.48
N HIS A 49 12.76 -10.87 12.54
CA HIS A 49 11.90 -11.12 11.40
C HIS A 49 11.75 -9.82 10.59
N PHE A 50 12.19 -9.82 9.34
CA PHE A 50 12.07 -8.67 8.44
C PHE A 50 11.00 -8.95 7.40
N GLY A 51 9.79 -8.52 7.68
CA GLY A 51 8.59 -8.75 6.88
C GLY A 51 7.31 -8.51 7.64
N VAL A 52 6.24 -9.10 7.15
CA VAL A 52 4.90 -9.04 7.74
C VAL A 52 4.42 -10.45 8.06
N TRP A 53 3.55 -10.57 9.04
CA TRP A 53 2.91 -11.83 9.41
C TRP A 53 1.55 -11.93 8.71
N ARG A 54 1.53 -12.46 7.49
CA ARG A 54 0.29 -12.58 6.70
C ARG A 54 0.04 -14.02 6.27
N SER A 55 0.73 -14.51 5.25
CA SER A 55 0.61 -15.89 4.80
C SER A 55 1.45 -16.85 5.65
N PRO A 56 0.94 -18.06 5.97
CA PRO A 56 1.74 -19.12 6.60
C PRO A 56 2.70 -19.80 5.62
N ILE A 57 2.54 -19.58 4.32
CA ILE A 57 3.37 -20.23 3.28
C ILE A 57 4.69 -19.50 3.14
N ARG A 58 5.74 -20.06 3.73
CA ARG A 58 7.08 -19.46 3.81
C ARG A 58 8.16 -20.22 3.05
N SER A 59 7.83 -21.36 2.45
CA SER A 59 8.76 -22.20 1.70
C SER A 59 8.16 -22.68 0.38
N THR A 60 9.03 -22.96 -0.60
CA THR A 60 8.64 -23.56 -1.87
C THR A 60 7.88 -24.87 -1.67
N ALA A 61 8.33 -25.73 -0.74
CA ALA A 61 7.67 -27.00 -0.45
C ALA A 61 6.23 -26.83 0.07
N ALA A 62 5.99 -25.87 0.98
CA ALA A 62 4.65 -25.58 1.49
C ALA A 62 3.74 -25.02 0.40
N ALA A 63 4.26 -24.14 -0.48
CA ALA A 63 3.52 -23.64 -1.62
C ALA A 63 3.13 -24.75 -2.60
N LEU A 64 4.09 -25.62 -2.94
CA LEU A 64 3.85 -26.73 -3.87
C LEU A 64 2.81 -27.71 -3.33
N SER A 65 2.85 -28.05 -2.03
CA SER A 65 1.82 -28.91 -1.40
C SER A 65 0.41 -28.35 -1.60
N LEU A 66 0.21 -27.05 -1.39
CA LEU A 66 -1.10 -26.41 -1.61
C LEU A 66 -1.46 -26.34 -3.12
N ILE A 67 -0.50 -26.07 -3.97
CA ILE A 67 -0.67 -26.02 -5.43
C ILE A 67 -1.07 -27.41 -5.98
N GLU A 68 -0.43 -28.48 -5.54
CA GLU A 68 -0.79 -29.85 -5.91
C GLU A 68 -2.19 -30.21 -5.43
N ARG A 69 -2.58 -29.78 -4.22
CA ARG A 69 -3.94 -29.94 -3.71
C ARG A 69 -4.98 -29.22 -4.58
N ILE A 70 -4.65 -28.02 -5.09
CA ILE A 70 -5.49 -27.27 -6.02
C ILE A 70 -5.57 -28.01 -7.38
N ALA A 71 -4.45 -28.49 -7.89
CA ALA A 71 -4.38 -29.20 -9.18
C ALA A 71 -5.23 -30.48 -9.24
N GLN A 72 -5.41 -31.16 -8.10
CA GLN A 72 -6.24 -32.36 -7.97
C GLN A 72 -7.74 -32.06 -7.96
N SER A 73 -8.14 -30.79 -7.86
CA SER A 73 -9.53 -30.40 -7.72
C SER A 73 -10.25 -30.30 -9.08
N LYS A 74 -11.52 -30.67 -9.09
CA LYS A 74 -12.42 -30.46 -10.24
C LYS A 74 -13.09 -29.08 -10.22
N HIS A 75 -13.14 -28.42 -9.05
CA HIS A 75 -13.94 -27.23 -8.82
C HIS A 75 -13.12 -25.95 -8.72
N VAL A 76 -11.83 -26.05 -8.45
CA VAL A 76 -10.93 -24.90 -8.42
C VAL A 76 -9.77 -25.10 -9.41
N VAL A 77 -9.05 -24.04 -9.71
CA VAL A 77 -7.89 -24.09 -10.60
C VAL A 77 -6.86 -23.06 -10.15
N LEU A 78 -5.59 -23.42 -10.20
CA LEU A 78 -4.51 -22.47 -9.98
C LEU A 78 -4.49 -21.47 -11.13
N ASP A 79 -4.58 -20.18 -10.79
CA ASP A 79 -4.64 -19.07 -11.74
C ASP A 79 -3.41 -18.15 -11.62
N GLY A 80 -2.90 -17.99 -10.41
CA GLY A 80 -1.76 -17.13 -10.18
C GLY A 80 -1.07 -17.34 -8.84
N LEU A 81 0.04 -16.63 -8.67
CA LEU A 81 0.77 -16.48 -7.43
C LEU A 81 0.78 -15.02 -6.99
N MET A 82 0.71 -14.79 -5.68
CA MET A 82 0.94 -13.50 -5.05
C MET A 82 2.19 -13.61 -4.16
N GLY A 83 3.17 -12.80 -4.41
CA GLY A 83 4.38 -12.74 -3.60
C GLY A 83 4.75 -11.30 -3.26
N TYR A 84 4.00 -10.67 -2.35
CA TYR A 84 4.19 -9.26 -1.97
C TYR A 84 5.29 -9.08 -0.93
N GLU A 85 6.35 -8.37 -1.30
CA GLU A 85 7.48 -8.03 -0.42
C GLU A 85 7.20 -6.74 0.37
N ALA A 86 6.29 -6.82 1.34
CA ALA A 86 5.81 -5.67 2.12
C ALA A 86 6.93 -4.92 2.86
N GLN A 87 7.98 -5.63 3.30
CA GLN A 87 9.15 -5.07 3.98
C GLN A 87 10.05 -4.23 3.07
N VAL A 88 9.96 -4.43 1.76
CA VAL A 88 10.61 -3.56 0.77
C VAL A 88 9.68 -2.43 0.37
N ALA A 89 8.43 -2.76 0.04
CA ALA A 89 7.45 -1.83 -0.49
C ALA A 89 6.91 -0.82 0.53
N GLY A 90 6.86 -1.17 1.81
CA GLY A 90 6.22 -0.38 2.86
C GLY A 90 7.16 0.35 3.83
N LEU A 91 8.48 0.20 3.69
CA LEU A 91 9.46 0.74 4.64
C LEU A 91 10.39 1.75 3.96
N GLY A 92 10.37 3.01 4.43
CA GLY A 92 11.31 4.05 3.99
C GLY A 92 12.75 3.78 4.44
N ASP A 93 13.73 4.19 3.66
CA ASP A 93 15.16 3.98 3.90
C ASP A 93 16.00 5.27 3.78
N ARG A 94 15.30 6.41 3.75
CA ARG A 94 15.86 7.77 3.77
C ARG A 94 15.11 8.66 4.77
N VAL A 95 14.79 8.13 5.95
CA VAL A 95 14.10 8.92 6.99
C VAL A 95 15.08 9.91 7.61
N PRO A 96 14.75 11.22 7.67
CA PRO A 96 15.62 12.23 8.28
C PRO A 96 15.97 11.89 9.74
N GLY A 97 17.21 12.17 10.15
CA GLY A 97 17.69 11.92 11.52
C GLY A 97 17.97 10.45 11.88
N GLN A 98 17.78 9.49 10.96
CA GLN A 98 17.91 8.06 11.23
C GLN A 98 19.01 7.38 10.38
N ALA A 99 20.19 7.99 10.26
CA ALA A 99 21.24 7.53 9.35
C ALA A 99 21.62 6.05 9.52
N LEU A 100 21.88 5.61 10.74
CA LEU A 100 22.24 4.21 11.04
C LEU A 100 21.10 3.25 10.71
N LYS A 101 19.89 3.56 11.14
CA LYS A 101 18.70 2.75 10.84
C LYS A 101 18.46 2.65 9.34
N ASN A 102 18.57 3.76 8.62
CA ASN A 102 18.44 3.79 7.17
C ASN A 102 19.49 2.88 6.48
N ALA A 103 20.73 2.84 6.97
CA ALA A 103 21.78 1.97 6.44
C ALA A 103 21.43 0.49 6.65
N ILE A 104 20.96 0.12 7.84
CA ILE A 104 20.53 -1.24 8.16
C ILE A 104 19.32 -1.65 7.29
N VAL A 105 18.32 -0.78 7.18
CA VAL A 105 17.14 -1.03 6.35
C VAL A 105 17.53 -1.27 4.89
N ARG A 106 18.44 -0.47 4.33
CA ARG A 106 18.94 -0.69 2.97
C ARG A 106 19.62 -2.04 2.78
N LEU A 107 20.43 -2.47 3.76
CA LEU A 107 21.07 -3.79 3.71
C LEU A 107 20.03 -4.93 3.72
N LEU A 108 19.05 -4.85 4.62
CA LEU A 108 17.97 -5.82 4.73
C LEU A 108 17.10 -5.86 3.47
N LYS A 109 16.76 -4.69 2.91
CA LYS A 109 16.01 -4.61 1.64
C LYS A 109 16.75 -5.28 0.49
N ARG A 110 18.05 -5.01 0.31
CA ARG A 110 18.87 -5.63 -0.75
C ARG A 110 18.88 -7.15 -0.64
N ARG A 111 18.97 -7.68 0.57
CA ARG A 111 18.88 -9.12 0.83
C ARG A 111 17.48 -9.63 0.51
N SER A 112 16.45 -8.96 1.01
CA SER A 112 15.06 -9.33 0.81
C SER A 112 14.63 -9.35 -0.66
N ILE A 113 15.05 -8.37 -1.45
CA ILE A 113 14.79 -8.31 -2.89
C ILE A 113 15.34 -9.57 -3.59
N ARG A 114 16.59 -9.93 -3.30
CA ARG A 114 17.22 -11.12 -3.91
C ARG A 114 16.54 -12.42 -3.49
N GLU A 115 16.22 -12.58 -2.20
CA GLU A 115 15.55 -13.79 -1.69
C GLU A 115 14.11 -13.90 -2.20
N ALA A 116 13.37 -12.79 -2.28
CA ALA A 116 12.02 -12.79 -2.84
C ALA A 116 12.01 -13.13 -4.34
N ALA A 117 12.92 -12.55 -5.12
CA ALA A 117 13.06 -12.85 -6.55
C ALA A 117 13.43 -14.34 -6.78
N ALA A 118 14.38 -14.86 -6.01
CA ALA A 118 14.78 -16.28 -6.08
C ALA A 118 13.61 -17.20 -5.75
N ARG A 119 12.85 -16.92 -4.68
CA ARG A 119 11.68 -17.71 -4.27
C ARG A 119 10.58 -17.72 -5.32
N ARG A 120 10.28 -16.57 -5.94
CA ARG A 120 9.31 -16.50 -7.05
C ARG A 120 9.77 -17.29 -8.28
N ALA A 121 11.03 -17.13 -8.67
CA ALA A 121 11.61 -17.85 -9.81
C ALA A 121 11.63 -19.37 -9.58
N GLU A 122 12.03 -19.83 -8.40
CA GLU A 122 12.01 -21.24 -8.01
C GLU A 122 10.60 -21.83 -8.09
N LEU A 123 9.60 -21.13 -7.55
CA LEU A 123 8.22 -21.59 -7.57
C LEU A 123 7.68 -21.71 -9.00
N VAL A 124 7.93 -20.72 -9.85
CA VAL A 124 7.50 -20.76 -11.25
C VAL A 124 8.13 -21.95 -11.97
N ALA A 125 9.45 -22.17 -11.80
CA ALA A 125 10.15 -23.30 -12.41
C ALA A 125 9.62 -24.65 -11.92
N GLU A 126 9.33 -24.79 -10.61
CA GLU A 126 8.76 -26.03 -10.07
C GLU A 126 7.32 -26.28 -10.56
N ILE A 127 6.49 -25.26 -10.70
CA ILE A 127 5.15 -25.37 -11.29
C ILE A 127 5.22 -25.87 -12.74
N GLU A 128 6.15 -25.33 -13.53
CA GLU A 128 6.39 -25.78 -14.89
C GLU A 128 6.88 -27.24 -14.93
N ARG A 129 7.81 -27.62 -14.04
CA ARG A 129 8.33 -28.98 -13.93
C ARG A 129 7.25 -30.01 -13.57
N LEU A 130 6.26 -29.60 -12.76
CA LEU A 130 5.11 -30.45 -12.43
C LEU A 130 4.07 -30.58 -13.55
N GLY A 131 4.27 -29.91 -14.68
CA GLY A 131 3.35 -29.93 -15.81
C GLY A 131 2.01 -29.23 -15.53
N ILE A 132 1.97 -28.37 -14.51
CA ILE A 132 0.81 -27.52 -14.22
C ILE A 132 0.69 -26.46 -15.34
N PRO A 133 -0.53 -26.17 -15.83
CA PRO A 133 -0.71 -25.16 -16.87
C PRO A 133 -0.08 -23.80 -16.50
N PRO A 134 0.38 -23.03 -17.48
CA PRO A 134 0.98 -21.73 -17.26
C PRO A 134 0.06 -20.84 -16.41
N LEU A 135 0.65 -20.15 -15.44
CA LEU A 135 -0.06 -19.19 -14.60
C LEU A 135 -0.51 -17.98 -15.43
N ARG A 136 -1.71 -17.49 -15.20
CA ARG A 136 -2.17 -16.26 -15.83
C ARG A 136 -1.38 -15.05 -15.35
N PHE A 137 -0.97 -15.06 -14.07
CA PHE A 137 -0.11 -14.01 -13.50
C PHE A 137 0.75 -14.53 -12.34
N VAL A 138 1.87 -13.87 -12.16
CA VAL A 138 2.70 -13.89 -10.96
C VAL A 138 2.79 -12.45 -10.49
N ASN A 139 2.03 -12.13 -9.46
CA ASN A 139 1.93 -10.78 -8.92
C ASN A 139 2.98 -10.53 -7.84
N ALA A 140 3.59 -9.36 -7.92
CA ALA A 140 4.54 -8.88 -6.94
C ALA A 140 4.46 -7.35 -6.81
N GLY A 141 5.24 -6.82 -5.91
CA GLY A 141 5.42 -5.38 -5.77
C GLY A 141 4.31 -4.68 -5.00
N GLY A 142 4.68 -3.54 -4.55
CA GLY A 142 3.86 -2.45 -4.06
C GLY A 142 4.53 -1.16 -4.48
N THR A 143 3.93 -0.02 -4.24
CA THR A 143 4.47 1.28 -4.69
C THR A 143 5.96 1.45 -4.39
N GLY A 144 6.43 1.03 -3.20
CA GLY A 144 7.83 1.20 -2.79
C GLY A 144 8.82 0.17 -3.35
N SER A 145 8.37 -0.85 -4.06
CA SER A 145 9.20 -1.89 -4.67
C SER A 145 8.97 -2.08 -6.18
N LEU A 146 8.14 -1.27 -6.81
CA LEU A 146 7.83 -1.39 -8.24
C LEU A 146 9.06 -1.50 -9.12
N HIS A 147 10.07 -0.64 -8.86
CA HIS A 147 11.31 -0.56 -9.65
C HIS A 147 12.19 -1.82 -9.55
N THR A 148 12.01 -2.63 -8.51
CA THR A 148 12.73 -3.90 -8.36
C THR A 148 11.92 -5.09 -8.86
N SER A 149 10.62 -5.13 -8.55
CA SER A 149 9.76 -6.27 -8.90
C SER A 149 9.40 -6.30 -10.38
N SER A 150 9.28 -5.14 -11.04
CA SER A 150 8.97 -5.06 -12.47
C SER A 150 10.06 -5.57 -13.41
N VAL A 151 11.28 -5.75 -12.92
CA VAL A 151 12.41 -6.25 -13.73
C VAL A 151 12.71 -7.73 -13.47
N GLU A 152 11.95 -8.39 -12.61
CA GLU A 152 12.12 -9.81 -12.31
C GLU A 152 11.49 -10.66 -13.42
N PRO A 153 12.22 -11.60 -14.06
CA PRO A 153 11.68 -12.40 -15.16
C PRO A 153 10.46 -13.24 -14.79
N ALA A 154 10.35 -13.66 -13.53
CA ALA A 154 9.23 -14.47 -13.06
C ALA A 154 7.96 -13.64 -12.77
N VAL A 155 8.06 -12.32 -12.69
CA VAL A 155 6.93 -11.42 -12.38
C VAL A 155 6.26 -10.98 -13.67
N THR A 156 4.96 -11.24 -13.78
CA THR A 156 4.15 -10.86 -14.94
C THR A 156 3.14 -9.75 -14.62
N GLU A 157 2.92 -9.48 -13.35
CA GLU A 157 2.00 -8.43 -12.87
C GLU A 157 2.60 -7.71 -11.65
N VAL A 158 2.54 -6.39 -11.65
CA VAL A 158 2.97 -5.57 -10.51
C VAL A 158 1.82 -4.74 -9.97
N THR A 159 1.77 -4.58 -8.65
CA THR A 159 0.70 -3.83 -7.98
C THR A 159 1.19 -2.45 -7.54
N ALA A 160 0.43 -1.42 -7.89
CA ALA A 160 0.57 -0.07 -7.35
C ALA A 160 -0.80 0.42 -6.89
N GLY A 161 -0.88 0.87 -5.65
CA GLY A 161 -2.10 1.47 -5.09
C GLY A 161 -1.86 2.91 -4.68
N SER A 162 -1.34 3.12 -3.49
CA SER A 162 -1.08 4.44 -2.91
C SER A 162 -0.12 5.33 -3.72
N GLY A 163 0.66 4.76 -4.64
CA GLY A 163 1.53 5.52 -5.55
C GLY A 163 0.77 6.54 -6.42
N PHE A 164 -0.47 6.23 -6.79
CA PHE A 164 -1.32 7.16 -7.56
C PHE A 164 -1.67 8.44 -6.80
N TYR A 165 -1.70 8.38 -5.47
CA TYR A 165 -1.91 9.54 -4.60
C TYR A 165 -0.60 10.23 -4.21
N SER A 166 0.52 9.53 -4.33
CA SER A 166 1.84 9.98 -3.88
C SER A 166 1.85 10.54 -2.45
N PRO A 167 1.40 9.76 -1.44
CA PRO A 167 1.38 10.22 -0.06
C PRO A 167 2.80 10.44 0.49
N GLY A 168 2.88 11.19 1.59
CA GLY A 168 4.15 11.60 2.21
C GLY A 168 5.07 10.48 2.66
N LEU A 169 4.55 9.27 2.88
CA LEU A 169 5.37 8.10 3.22
C LEU A 169 6.47 7.82 2.18
N PHE A 170 6.18 8.04 0.89
CA PHE A 170 7.14 7.74 -0.18
C PHE A 170 8.26 8.77 -0.35
N ASP A 171 8.23 9.91 0.35
CA ASP A 171 9.35 10.85 0.39
C ASP A 171 10.56 10.28 1.12
N HIS A 172 10.36 9.23 1.91
CA HIS A 172 11.39 8.55 2.70
C HIS A 172 12.06 7.39 1.98
N TYR A 173 11.92 7.28 0.66
CA TYR A 173 12.63 6.30 -0.17
C TYR A 173 13.81 6.96 -0.87
N ARG A 174 14.89 6.19 -1.04
CA ARG A 174 16.10 6.66 -1.70
C ARG A 174 16.02 6.57 -3.22
N ASP A 175 15.46 5.47 -3.71
CA ASP A 175 15.65 5.05 -5.10
C ASP A 175 14.59 5.62 -6.05
N PHE A 176 13.59 6.31 -5.54
CA PHE A 176 12.60 7.03 -6.34
C PHE A 176 12.02 8.23 -5.59
N THR A 177 11.39 9.12 -6.33
CA THR A 177 10.64 10.27 -5.82
C THR A 177 9.39 10.47 -6.67
N PHE A 178 8.25 10.64 -6.03
CA PHE A 178 6.98 10.96 -6.69
C PHE A 178 6.57 12.39 -6.40
N LEU A 179 5.91 13.03 -7.34
CA LEU A 179 5.27 14.30 -7.11
C LEU A 179 3.98 14.10 -6.32
N PRO A 180 3.66 14.95 -5.33
CA PRO A 180 2.37 14.92 -4.64
C PRO A 180 1.22 15.01 -5.62
N ALA A 181 0.27 14.06 -5.54
CA ALA A 181 -0.87 14.00 -6.45
C ALA A 181 -2.19 14.25 -5.74
N ALA A 182 -2.26 14.03 -4.43
CA ALA A 182 -3.46 14.25 -3.63
C ALA A 182 -3.12 14.88 -2.27
N GLY A 183 -4.07 15.60 -1.72
CA GLY A 183 -4.01 16.22 -0.40
C GLY A 183 -5.42 16.66 0.04
N TYR A 184 -5.50 17.34 1.16
CA TYR A 184 -6.72 17.94 1.66
C TYR A 184 -6.44 19.34 2.19
N ALA A 185 -7.45 20.17 2.24
CA ALA A 185 -7.34 21.54 2.77
C ALA A 185 -7.99 21.63 4.15
N ILE A 186 -7.37 22.40 5.04
CA ILE A 186 -7.91 22.81 6.34
C ILE A 186 -7.94 24.33 6.40
N GLU A 187 -8.99 24.90 6.99
CA GLU A 187 -9.24 26.32 7.03
C GLU A 187 -8.52 26.98 8.21
N ILE A 188 -7.89 28.12 8.00
CA ILE A 188 -7.37 28.98 9.07
C ILE A 188 -8.54 29.64 9.80
N VAL A 189 -8.72 29.33 11.09
CA VAL A 189 -9.80 29.87 11.90
C VAL A 189 -9.34 30.86 12.98
N ARG A 190 -8.02 30.89 13.28
CA ARG A 190 -7.44 31.79 14.28
C ARG A 190 -6.01 32.17 13.93
N GLN A 191 -5.58 33.32 14.41
CA GLN A 191 -4.19 33.78 14.36
C GLN A 191 -3.75 34.20 15.77
N PRO A 192 -3.25 33.26 16.61
CA PRO A 192 -2.82 33.58 17.96
C PRO A 192 -1.64 34.54 18.03
N ARG A 193 -0.75 34.51 17.02
CA ARG A 193 0.43 35.35 16.89
C ARG A 193 0.80 35.56 15.41
N GLY A 194 1.61 36.50 15.09
CA GLY A 194 1.92 36.89 13.71
C GLY A 194 2.41 35.76 12.79
N ASP A 195 3.16 34.81 13.32
CA ASP A 195 3.70 33.65 12.61
C ASP A 195 2.97 32.34 12.88
N LEU A 196 1.93 32.37 13.72
CA LEU A 196 1.15 31.20 14.12
C LEU A 196 -0.31 31.33 13.70
N TYR A 197 -0.80 30.28 13.09
CA TYR A 197 -2.18 30.14 12.68
C TYR A 197 -2.76 28.85 13.25
N THR A 198 -4.02 28.84 13.61
CA THR A 198 -4.75 27.64 14.02
C THR A 198 -5.77 27.28 12.97
N CYS A 199 -5.69 26.09 12.44
CA CYS A 199 -6.60 25.54 11.46
C CYS A 199 -7.63 24.61 12.08
N LEU A 200 -8.77 24.44 11.42
CA LEU A 200 -9.85 23.54 11.83
C LEU A 200 -9.55 22.11 11.40
N GLY A 201 -9.48 21.18 12.32
CA GLY A 201 -9.24 19.76 12.06
C GLY A 201 -7.83 19.45 11.53
N GLY A 202 -7.68 18.37 10.78
CA GLY A 202 -6.47 18.01 10.04
C GLY A 202 -5.65 16.87 10.62
N GLY A 203 -5.94 16.41 11.83
CA GLY A 203 -5.21 15.35 12.53
C GLY A 203 -5.53 13.93 12.04
N TYR A 204 -5.38 13.66 10.75
CA TYR A 204 -5.66 12.35 10.15
C TYR A 204 -4.39 11.50 10.13
N THR A 205 -4.20 10.73 11.22
CA THR A 205 -3.03 9.86 11.38
C THR A 205 -3.19 8.58 10.58
N ALA A 206 -2.18 8.20 9.82
CA ALA A 206 -2.18 6.98 9.04
C ALA A 206 -2.04 5.72 9.91
N SER A 207 -2.59 4.62 9.44
CA SER A 207 -2.53 3.31 10.09
C SER A 207 -1.10 2.74 10.19
N GLY A 208 -0.90 1.86 11.16
CA GLY A 208 0.37 1.20 11.47
C GLY A 208 0.91 1.61 12.83
N SER A 209 2.14 1.21 13.18
CA SER A 209 2.76 1.63 14.43
C SER A 209 2.89 3.14 14.50
N ALA A 210 2.55 3.74 15.64
CA ALA A 210 2.57 5.18 15.83
C ALA A 210 3.98 5.77 15.64
N GLY A 211 4.05 6.91 14.95
CA GLY A 211 5.29 7.61 14.68
C GLY A 211 5.04 8.89 13.88
N SER A 212 6.02 9.79 13.86
CA SER A 212 5.93 11.06 13.12
C SER A 212 5.77 10.86 11.60
N ASP A 213 6.18 9.70 11.09
CA ASP A 213 6.01 9.31 9.69
C ASP A 213 4.56 8.97 9.32
N LYS A 214 3.66 8.85 10.31
CA LYS A 214 2.23 8.60 10.13
C LYS A 214 1.40 9.88 10.18
N LEU A 215 1.99 11.00 10.55
CA LEU A 215 1.30 12.28 10.63
C LEU A 215 1.17 12.92 9.24
N PRO A 216 0.06 13.58 8.96
CA PRO A 216 -0.05 14.45 7.80
C PRO A 216 0.90 15.65 7.96
N ARG A 217 1.26 16.28 6.85
CA ARG A 217 2.18 17.43 6.85
C ARG A 217 1.61 18.57 6.04
N PRO A 218 1.76 19.83 6.50
CA PRO A 218 1.48 20.99 5.67
C PRO A 218 2.34 20.94 4.40
N TYR A 219 1.76 21.34 3.29
CA TYR A 219 2.43 21.31 1.99
C TYR A 219 2.39 22.68 1.28
N LEU A 220 1.22 23.32 1.24
CA LEU A 220 1.04 24.66 0.70
C LEU A 220 0.21 25.51 1.65
N PRO A 221 0.49 26.84 1.68
CA PRO A 221 1.59 27.54 1.01
C PRO A 221 2.95 27.11 1.55
N GLU A 222 4.01 27.29 0.73
CA GLU A 222 5.39 27.02 1.17
C GLU A 222 5.75 27.83 2.41
N GLY A 223 6.54 27.24 3.30
CA GLY A 223 6.90 27.85 4.59
C GLY A 223 5.97 27.47 5.75
N THR A 224 4.97 26.63 5.51
CA THR A 224 4.12 26.06 6.57
C THR A 224 4.77 24.86 7.26
N ALA A 225 4.62 24.76 8.58
CA ALA A 225 5.11 23.63 9.38
C ALA A 225 4.20 23.38 10.59
N LEU A 226 4.08 22.11 10.98
CA LEU A 226 3.46 21.74 12.26
C LEU A 226 4.35 22.18 13.44
N LEU A 227 3.73 22.46 14.58
CA LEU A 227 4.44 22.62 15.84
C LEU A 227 4.85 21.23 16.37
N THR A 228 6.13 21.07 16.69
CA THR A 228 6.72 19.77 17.05
C THR A 228 6.04 19.10 18.25
N MET A 229 5.59 19.89 19.24
CA MET A 229 4.98 19.37 20.47
C MET A 229 3.47 19.08 20.34
N GLU A 230 2.80 19.70 19.38
CA GLU A 230 1.34 19.56 19.21
C GLU A 230 0.97 18.69 18.00
N GLY A 231 1.74 18.79 16.93
CA GLY A 231 1.45 18.05 15.70
C GLY A 231 0.15 18.50 15.04
N ALA A 232 -0.52 17.58 14.35
CA ALA A 232 -1.83 17.79 13.73
C ALA A 232 -2.93 17.21 14.65
N GLY A 233 -3.85 18.07 15.07
CA GLY A 233 -4.92 17.73 16.01
C GLY A 233 -6.22 17.34 15.32
N GLU A 234 -7.05 16.59 16.04
CA GLU A 234 -8.37 16.16 15.54
C GLU A 234 -9.30 17.34 15.27
N VAL A 235 -9.35 18.29 16.22
CA VAL A 235 -10.25 19.46 16.16
C VAL A 235 -9.53 20.70 15.65
N GLN A 236 -8.28 20.90 16.08
CA GLN A 236 -7.49 22.07 15.70
C GLN A 236 -6.04 21.68 15.45
N THR A 237 -5.45 22.27 14.41
CA THR A 237 -4.07 22.07 14.01
C THR A 237 -3.35 23.41 14.00
N PRO A 238 -2.42 23.67 14.95
CA PRO A 238 -1.58 24.86 14.90
C PRO A 238 -0.48 24.70 13.85
N ILE A 239 -0.34 25.76 13.04
CA ILE A 239 0.64 25.85 11.95
C ILE A 239 1.53 27.06 12.16
N ARG A 240 2.84 26.86 12.07
CA ARG A 240 3.79 27.95 11.91
C ARG A 240 3.95 28.26 10.43
N TYR A 241 3.98 29.53 10.08
CA TYR A 241 4.14 29.99 8.72
C TYR A 241 5.24 31.06 8.63
N ASN A 242 6.25 30.81 7.80
CA ASN A 242 7.38 31.70 7.54
C ASN A 242 7.48 32.09 6.06
N GLY A 243 6.40 31.96 5.30
CA GLY A 243 6.36 32.34 3.90
C GLY A 243 6.16 33.85 3.68
N LEU A 244 6.16 34.25 2.43
CA LEU A 244 6.08 35.66 2.02
C LEU A 244 4.65 36.20 1.90
N GLU A 245 3.68 35.31 1.71
CA GLU A 245 2.28 35.70 1.53
C GLU A 245 1.65 36.05 2.88
N LYS A 246 0.73 37.02 2.87
CA LYS A 246 -0.05 37.35 4.06
C LYS A 246 -1.29 36.48 4.12
N LEU A 247 -1.26 35.48 5.01
CA LEU A 247 -2.41 34.63 5.28
C LEU A 247 -3.44 35.33 6.16
N LYS A 248 -4.71 34.99 5.99
CA LYS A 248 -5.85 35.51 6.74
C LYS A 248 -6.82 34.40 7.14
N LEU A 249 -7.75 34.70 8.01
CA LEU A 249 -8.83 33.78 8.38
C LEU A 249 -9.65 33.40 7.15
N GLY A 250 -9.95 32.12 7.02
CA GLY A 250 -10.62 31.54 5.85
C GLY A 250 -9.69 31.00 4.78
N ASP A 251 -8.40 31.36 4.79
CA ASP A 251 -7.45 30.83 3.80
C ASP A 251 -7.18 29.36 4.06
N PRO A 252 -6.99 28.55 3.00
CA PRO A 252 -6.70 27.13 3.12
C PRO A 252 -5.21 26.86 3.40
N ILE A 253 -4.94 25.91 4.27
CA ILE A 253 -3.66 25.22 4.34
C ILE A 253 -3.83 23.84 3.71
N PHE A 254 -3.08 23.56 2.66
CA PHE A 254 -3.11 22.25 2.01
C PHE A 254 -2.19 21.28 2.75
N MET A 255 -2.78 20.18 3.17
CA MET A 255 -2.12 19.11 3.91
C MET A 255 -1.84 17.93 2.99
N ARG A 256 -0.65 17.37 3.10
CA ARG A 256 -0.30 16.11 2.47
C ARG A 256 -0.51 14.97 3.45
N HIS A 257 -1.35 14.02 3.09
CA HIS A 257 -1.61 12.81 3.87
C HIS A 257 -0.39 11.88 3.90
N SER A 258 -0.29 11.00 4.90
CA SER A 258 0.84 10.08 5.03
C SER A 258 0.66 8.81 4.22
N LYS A 259 -0.55 8.22 4.20
CA LYS A 259 -0.95 7.07 3.37
C LYS A 259 -2.24 7.38 2.62
N ALA A 260 -2.53 6.63 1.54
CA ALA A 260 -3.72 6.88 0.72
C ALA A 260 -5.04 6.57 1.45
N GLY A 261 -5.08 5.56 2.31
CA GLY A 261 -6.29 5.08 2.97
C GLY A 261 -6.99 6.16 3.79
N GLU A 262 -6.27 6.86 4.66
CA GLU A 262 -6.87 7.85 5.56
C GLU A 262 -7.61 8.97 4.83
N LEU A 263 -7.13 9.37 3.65
CA LEU A 263 -7.78 10.39 2.82
C LEU A 263 -9.17 9.90 2.36
N CYS A 264 -9.24 8.70 1.81
CA CYS A 264 -10.46 8.12 1.26
C CYS A 264 -11.47 7.67 2.33
N GLU A 265 -11.03 7.47 3.57
CA GLU A 265 -11.89 7.19 4.72
C GLU A 265 -12.49 8.46 5.34
N ARG A 266 -11.83 9.60 5.20
CA ARG A 266 -12.25 10.87 5.83
C ARG A 266 -13.11 11.71 4.93
N PHE A 267 -12.84 11.73 3.63
CA PHE A 267 -13.50 12.60 2.66
C PHE A 267 -14.42 11.81 1.73
N ALA A 268 -15.64 12.31 1.54
CA ALA A 268 -16.61 11.68 0.65
C ALA A 268 -16.29 11.88 -0.84
N HIS A 269 -15.52 12.91 -1.19
CA HIS A 269 -15.21 13.23 -2.58
C HIS A 269 -13.74 13.63 -2.74
N LEU A 270 -13.19 13.30 -3.91
CA LEU A 270 -11.97 13.89 -4.45
C LEU A 270 -12.34 14.85 -5.57
N TYR A 271 -11.74 16.05 -5.55
CA TYR A 271 -11.88 17.06 -6.60
C TYR A 271 -10.64 17.03 -7.49
N TYR A 272 -10.85 17.08 -8.78
CA TYR A 272 -9.77 17.17 -9.76
C TYR A 272 -9.47 18.64 -10.01
N ILE A 273 -8.21 19.03 -9.82
CA ILE A 273 -7.75 20.39 -10.04
C ILE A 273 -6.80 20.41 -11.25
N SER A 274 -7.06 21.28 -12.19
CA SER A 274 -6.20 21.55 -13.34
C SER A 274 -6.09 23.04 -13.57
N ASN A 275 -4.87 23.55 -13.68
CA ASN A 275 -4.58 24.97 -13.89
C ASN A 275 -5.34 25.89 -12.90
N GLY A 276 -5.38 25.54 -11.63
CA GLY A 276 -6.02 26.30 -10.56
C GLY A 276 -7.56 26.24 -10.54
N SER A 277 -8.18 25.43 -11.40
CA SER A 277 -9.64 25.27 -11.47
C SER A 277 -10.07 23.85 -11.16
N ILE A 278 -11.24 23.70 -10.51
CA ILE A 278 -11.87 22.40 -10.31
C ILE A 278 -12.51 21.96 -11.62
N VAL A 279 -11.99 20.86 -12.21
CA VAL A 279 -12.45 20.33 -13.48
C VAL A 279 -13.35 19.10 -13.34
N GLY A 280 -13.51 18.57 -12.13
CA GLY A 280 -14.37 17.42 -11.85
C GLY A 280 -14.30 16.97 -10.40
N LYS A 281 -15.14 15.99 -10.08
CA LYS A 281 -15.13 15.29 -8.77
C LYS A 281 -15.52 13.84 -8.93
N THR A 282 -15.05 12.98 -8.00
CA THR A 282 -15.49 11.61 -7.87
C THR A 282 -15.75 11.27 -6.40
N ALA A 283 -16.61 10.30 -6.16
CA ALA A 283 -16.80 9.75 -4.82
C ALA A 283 -15.59 8.91 -4.42
N THR A 284 -15.26 8.93 -3.14
CA THR A 284 -14.38 7.94 -2.51
C THR A 284 -15.23 6.74 -2.06
N TYR A 285 -14.61 5.65 -1.60
CA TYR A 285 -15.37 4.53 -1.03
C TYR A 285 -16.20 4.93 0.20
N ARG A 286 -15.75 5.94 0.98
CA ARG A 286 -16.60 6.53 2.02
C ARG A 286 -17.82 7.24 1.44
N GLY A 287 -17.64 8.01 0.35
CA GLY A 287 -18.72 8.69 -0.33
C GLY A 287 -19.76 7.77 -0.96
N GLU A 288 -19.33 6.57 -1.35
CA GLU A 288 -20.18 5.51 -1.86
C GLU A 288 -20.78 4.63 -0.76
N GLY A 289 -20.37 4.79 0.50
CA GLY A 289 -20.78 3.92 1.61
C GLY A 289 -20.19 2.51 1.55
N LEU A 290 -19.07 2.33 0.83
CA LEU A 290 -18.45 1.04 0.56
C LEU A 290 -17.18 0.80 1.40
N CYS A 291 -17.06 1.44 2.56
CA CYS A 291 -15.99 1.14 3.51
C CYS A 291 -16.38 -0.11 4.32
N PHE A 292 -15.62 -1.20 4.14
CA PHE A 292 -15.89 -2.50 4.74
C PHE A 292 -14.87 -2.92 5.82
N LEU A 293 -13.93 -2.03 6.17
CA LEU A 293 -12.85 -2.27 7.14
C LEU A 293 -13.08 -1.51 8.44
#